data_d2840ed39307b2b4245e3e20f4616c75
#
_entry.id   d2840ed39307b2b4245e3e20f4616c75
#
_cell.length_a   1.000
_cell.length_b   1.000
_cell.length_c   1.000
_cell.angle_alpha   90.00
_cell.angle_beta   90.00
_cell.angle_gamma   90.00
#
_symmetry.space_group_name_H-M   'P 1'
#
loop_
_entity.id
_entity.type
_entity.pdbx_description
1 polymer ?
#
loop_
_entity_poly.entity_id
_entity_poly.type
_entity_poly.pdbx_seq_one_letter_code
_entity_poly.pdbx_strand_id
1 'polypeptide(L)'
;MNFSNQLIETYKRHLSLTSNTAVGEKLGVKQQTVSMWVHGKSHPNAEAIAAMCKATGEPLSKWLPLIEAERCRTEGDRKVWLRLAQAAAAIAAAFLMLRHGVDTHAVSAFVFSPVYIMRNYR
;
A
#
# COMPACT_ATOMS: atom_id res chain seq x y z
N MET A 1 14.96 2.33 2.37
CA MET A 1 14.14 1.42 1.56
C MET A 1 12.77 2.05 1.35
N ASN A 2 12.30 2.11 0.13
CA ASN A 2 11.00 2.70 -0.17
C ASN A 2 9.88 1.65 -0.08
N PHE A 3 8.63 2.11 -0.09
CA PHE A 3 7.48 1.21 0.03
C PHE A 3 7.33 0.29 -1.17
N SER A 4 7.65 0.78 -2.37
CA SER A 4 7.62 -0.05 -3.57
C SER A 4 8.56 -1.23 -3.44
N ASN A 5 9.78 -0.99 -2.96
CA ASN A 5 10.76 -2.06 -2.74
C ASN A 5 10.31 -3.03 -1.64
N GLN A 6 9.71 -2.52 -0.58
CA GLN A 6 9.19 -3.38 0.49
C GLN A 6 8.12 -4.35 -0.04
N LEU A 7 7.21 -3.87 -0.86
CA LEU A 7 6.18 -4.71 -1.46
C LEU A 7 6.80 -5.74 -2.42
N ILE A 8 7.76 -5.32 -3.23
CA ILE A 8 8.46 -6.22 -4.16
C ILE A 8 9.20 -7.31 -3.39
N GLU A 9 9.87 -6.96 -2.31
CA GLU A 9 10.58 -7.95 -1.47
C GLU A 9 9.60 -8.94 -0.85
N THR A 10 8.44 -8.48 -0.39
CA THR A 10 7.39 -9.36 0.13
C THR A 10 6.89 -10.30 -0.96
N TYR A 11 6.69 -9.78 -2.16
CA TYR A 11 6.26 -10.57 -3.31
C TYR A 11 7.28 -11.65 -3.67
N LYS A 12 8.58 -11.28 -3.71
CA LYS A 12 9.65 -12.23 -3.97
C LYS A 12 9.68 -13.36 -2.94
N ARG A 13 9.61 -13.02 -1.67
CA ARG A 13 9.63 -14.02 -0.58
C ARG A 13 8.43 -14.96 -0.68
N HIS A 14 7.27 -14.42 -0.95
CA HIS A 14 6.03 -15.19 -0.99
C HIS A 14 6.01 -16.18 -2.15
N LEU A 15 6.55 -15.80 -3.30
CA LEU A 15 6.57 -16.62 -4.51
C LEU A 15 7.92 -17.31 -4.74
N SER A 16 8.87 -17.18 -3.80
CA SER A 16 10.21 -17.74 -3.91
C SER A 16 10.95 -17.28 -5.17
N LEU A 17 10.79 -15.99 -5.50
CA LEU A 17 11.48 -15.37 -6.63
C LEU A 17 12.79 -14.74 -6.15
N THR A 18 13.87 -14.89 -6.92
CA THR A 18 15.20 -14.43 -6.53
C THR A 18 15.72 -13.26 -7.35
N SER A 19 15.04 -12.91 -8.44
CA SER A 19 15.54 -11.86 -9.34
C SER A 19 14.43 -10.91 -9.79
N ASN A 20 14.83 -9.71 -10.22
CA ASN A 20 13.91 -8.75 -10.81
C ASN A 20 13.35 -9.26 -12.15
N THR A 21 14.12 -10.06 -12.87
CA THR A 21 13.66 -10.68 -14.10
C THR A 21 12.47 -11.59 -13.84
N ALA A 22 12.54 -12.42 -12.79
CA ALA A 22 11.45 -13.32 -12.41
C ALA A 22 10.20 -12.54 -12.00
N VAL A 23 10.37 -11.43 -11.26
CA VAL A 23 9.26 -10.57 -10.89
C VAL A 23 8.60 -9.97 -12.13
N GLY A 24 9.41 -9.48 -13.06
CA GLY A 24 8.90 -8.91 -14.30
C GLY A 24 8.13 -9.91 -15.14
N GLU A 25 8.60 -11.13 -15.24
CA GLU A 25 7.90 -12.20 -15.96
C GLU A 25 6.53 -12.49 -15.34
N LYS A 26 6.47 -12.56 -14.02
CA LYS A 26 5.21 -12.82 -13.31
C LYS A 26 4.20 -11.68 -13.48
N LEU A 27 4.68 -10.44 -13.47
CA LEU A 27 3.81 -9.26 -13.55
C LEU A 27 3.57 -8.78 -14.99
N GLY A 28 4.28 -9.37 -15.96
CA GLY A 28 4.14 -8.96 -17.36
C GLY A 28 4.81 -7.63 -17.67
N VAL A 29 5.86 -7.27 -16.94
CA VAL A 29 6.63 -6.02 -17.14
C VAL A 29 8.09 -6.35 -17.40
N LYS A 30 8.82 -5.36 -17.91
CA LYS A 30 10.25 -5.55 -18.20
C LYS A 30 11.06 -5.57 -16.91
N GLN A 31 12.15 -6.33 -16.91
CA GLN A 31 13.11 -6.37 -15.80
C GLN A 31 13.59 -4.96 -15.43
N GLN A 32 13.86 -4.13 -16.42
CA GLN A 32 14.33 -2.77 -16.21
C GLN A 32 13.29 -1.95 -15.44
N THR A 33 12.02 -2.14 -15.72
CA THR A 33 10.93 -1.47 -15.00
C THR A 33 10.92 -1.86 -13.53
N VAL A 34 11.06 -3.15 -13.23
CA VAL A 34 11.14 -3.65 -11.85
C VAL A 34 12.35 -3.05 -11.13
N SER A 35 13.50 -2.99 -11.82
CA SER A 35 14.71 -2.40 -11.27
C SER A 35 14.51 -0.92 -10.91
N MET A 36 13.81 -0.17 -11.74
CA MET A 36 13.49 1.23 -11.47
C MET A 36 12.62 1.39 -10.23
N TRP A 37 11.66 0.49 -10.04
CA TRP A 37 10.83 0.48 -8.83
C TRP A 37 11.66 0.21 -7.57
N VAL A 38 12.56 -0.75 -7.65
CA VAL A 38 13.43 -1.12 -6.52
C VAL A 38 14.32 0.05 -6.10
N HIS A 39 14.82 0.81 -7.08
CA HIS A 39 15.71 1.93 -6.82
C HIS A 39 14.98 3.27 -6.59
N GLY A 40 13.66 3.26 -6.60
CA GLY A 40 12.87 4.46 -6.33
C GLY A 40 12.83 5.47 -7.48
N LYS A 41 13.30 5.10 -8.66
CA LYS A 41 13.28 5.97 -9.85
C LYS A 41 11.90 6.07 -10.48
N SER A 42 11.10 5.02 -10.32
CA SER A 42 9.70 5.02 -10.72
C SER A 42 8.93 4.17 -9.71
N HIS A 43 7.61 4.12 -9.86
CA HIS A 43 6.74 3.40 -8.93
C HIS A 43 5.76 2.53 -9.71
N PRO A 44 5.39 1.35 -9.16
CA PRO A 44 4.42 0.50 -9.82
C PRO A 44 3.06 1.19 -9.89
N ASN A 45 2.32 0.92 -10.96
CA ASN A 45 0.97 1.45 -11.13
C ASN A 45 -0.02 0.64 -10.26
N ALA A 46 -1.27 1.12 -10.18
CA ALA A 46 -2.28 0.47 -9.34
C ALA A 46 -2.50 -0.98 -9.73
N GLU A 47 -2.45 -1.31 -11.02
CA GLU A 47 -2.62 -2.68 -11.50
C GLU A 47 -1.52 -3.60 -10.99
N ALA A 48 -0.26 -3.16 -11.05
CA ALA A 48 0.88 -3.94 -10.56
C ALA A 48 0.82 -4.09 -9.04
N ILE A 49 0.46 -3.02 -8.32
CA ILE A 49 0.31 -3.07 -6.87
C ILE A 49 -0.79 -4.07 -6.49
N ALA A 50 -1.92 -4.02 -7.18
CA ALA A 50 -3.03 -4.93 -6.91
C ALA A 50 -2.64 -6.39 -7.17
N ALA A 51 -1.89 -6.65 -8.24
CA ALA A 51 -1.42 -8.00 -8.56
C ALA A 51 -0.49 -8.54 -7.46
N MET A 52 0.44 -7.71 -6.99
CA MET A 52 1.35 -8.11 -5.91
C MET A 52 0.61 -8.33 -4.60
N CYS A 53 -0.35 -7.49 -4.27
CA CYS A 53 -1.13 -7.64 -3.05
C CYS A 53 -2.00 -8.90 -3.10
N LYS A 54 -2.61 -9.19 -4.24
CA LYS A 54 -3.43 -10.39 -4.41
C LYS A 54 -2.60 -11.65 -4.22
N ALA A 55 -1.40 -11.69 -4.80
CA ALA A 55 -0.53 -12.86 -4.72
C ALA A 55 0.03 -13.09 -3.31
N THR A 56 0.25 -12.02 -2.55
CA THR A 56 0.86 -12.11 -1.22
C THR A 56 -0.15 -12.11 -0.07
N GLY A 57 -1.42 -11.85 -0.36
CA GLY A 57 -2.43 -11.69 0.68
C GLY A 57 -2.36 -10.35 1.41
N GLU A 58 -1.53 -9.43 0.94
CA GLU A 58 -1.40 -8.10 1.54
C GLU A 58 -2.59 -7.22 1.17
N PRO A 59 -3.02 -6.32 2.07
CA PRO A 59 -4.17 -5.45 1.78
C PRO A 59 -3.80 -4.34 0.80
N LEU A 60 -4.53 -4.25 -0.30
CA LEU A 60 -4.36 -3.19 -1.30
C LEU A 60 -4.62 -1.81 -0.69
N SER A 61 -5.59 -1.71 0.20
CA SER A 61 -5.96 -0.46 0.88
C SER A 61 -4.82 0.13 1.72
N LYS A 62 -3.85 -0.70 2.11
CA LYS A 62 -2.65 -0.25 2.81
C LYS A 62 -1.56 0.16 1.83
N TRP A 63 -1.25 -0.69 0.86
CA TRP A 63 -0.08 -0.51 0.00
C TRP A 63 -0.27 0.53 -1.09
N LEU A 64 -1.47 0.63 -1.66
CA LEU A 64 -1.73 1.62 -2.70
C LEU A 64 -1.51 3.06 -2.21
N PRO A 65 -2.09 3.47 -1.06
CA PRO A 65 -1.83 4.83 -0.57
C PRO A 65 -0.37 5.07 -0.19
N LEU A 66 0.33 4.07 0.36
CA LEU A 66 1.74 4.22 0.72
C LEU A 66 2.60 4.48 -0.51
N ILE A 67 2.39 3.73 -1.58
CA ILE A 67 3.16 3.87 -2.81
C ILE A 67 2.77 5.17 -3.53
N GLU A 68 1.50 5.55 -3.52
CA GLU A 68 1.08 6.83 -4.06
C GLU A 68 1.70 8.00 -3.29
N ALA A 69 1.88 7.86 -1.96
CA ALA A 69 2.57 8.88 -1.17
C ALA A 69 4.02 9.07 -1.62
N GLU A 70 4.71 7.99 -1.96
CA GLU A 70 6.08 8.08 -2.49
C GLU A 70 6.12 8.81 -3.84
N ARG A 71 5.08 8.61 -4.66
CA ARG A 71 4.99 9.21 -5.99
C ARG A 71 4.71 10.70 -5.93
N CYS A 72 4.15 11.20 -4.82
CA CYS A 72 3.74 12.59 -4.68
C CYS A 72 4.94 13.53 -4.62
N ARG A 73 4.84 14.66 -5.30
CA ARG A 73 5.87 15.69 -5.32
C ARG A 73 5.71 16.71 -4.20
N THR A 74 4.50 16.88 -3.67
CA THR A 74 4.23 17.86 -2.62
C THR A 74 3.99 17.17 -1.28
N GLU A 75 4.37 17.85 -0.19
CA GLU A 75 4.12 17.35 1.17
C GLU A 75 2.63 17.24 1.48
N GLY A 76 1.83 18.18 0.97
CA GLY A 76 0.39 18.17 1.18
C GLY A 76 -0.26 16.91 0.63
N ASP A 77 0.05 16.58 -0.61
CA ASP A 77 -0.48 15.37 -1.26
C ASP A 77 0.00 14.11 -0.56
N ARG A 78 1.29 14.08 -0.19
CA ARG A 78 1.85 12.93 0.52
C ARG A 78 1.13 12.67 1.84
N LYS A 79 0.83 13.71 2.60
CA LYS A 79 0.12 13.59 3.88
C LYS A 79 -1.26 12.98 3.70
N VAL A 80 -1.97 13.34 2.64
CA VAL A 80 -3.30 12.78 2.36
C VAL A 80 -3.20 11.26 2.13
N TRP A 81 -2.26 10.82 1.30
CA TRP A 81 -2.08 9.40 1.02
C TRP A 81 -1.64 8.62 2.25
N LEU A 82 -0.74 9.18 3.08
CA LEU A 82 -0.30 8.53 4.31
C LEU A 82 -1.45 8.40 5.30
N ARG A 83 -2.34 9.36 5.37
CA ARG A 83 -3.53 9.27 6.24
C ARG A 83 -4.49 8.19 5.77
N LEU A 84 -4.64 8.01 4.45
CA LEU A 84 -5.45 6.92 3.91
C LEU A 84 -4.88 5.55 4.30
N ALA A 85 -3.56 5.41 4.26
CA ALA A 85 -2.91 4.18 4.69
C ALA A 85 -3.13 3.91 6.18
N GLN A 86 -3.05 4.95 7.02
CA GLN A 86 -3.31 4.84 8.45
C GLN A 86 -4.77 4.46 8.73
N ALA A 87 -5.70 5.04 7.98
CA ALA A 87 -7.11 4.72 8.12
C ALA A 87 -7.38 3.24 7.77
N ALA A 88 -6.75 2.73 6.72
CA ALA A 88 -6.87 1.33 6.34
C ALA A 88 -6.34 0.41 7.45
N ALA A 89 -5.21 0.77 8.06
CA ALA A 89 -4.64 0.01 9.17
C ALA A 89 -5.56 0.04 10.39
N ALA A 90 -6.18 1.19 10.68
CA ALA A 90 -7.12 1.33 11.79
C ALA A 90 -8.37 0.47 11.57
N ILE A 91 -8.89 0.43 10.35
CA ILE A 91 -10.05 -0.39 10.01
C ILE A 91 -9.71 -1.89 10.20
N ALA A 92 -8.53 -2.31 9.74
CA ALA A 92 -8.09 -3.70 9.91
C ALA A 92 -7.97 -4.07 11.39
N ALA A 93 -7.39 -3.17 12.20
CA ALA A 93 -7.29 -3.37 13.65
C ALA A 93 -8.68 -3.46 14.30
N ALA A 94 -9.61 -2.61 13.83
CA ALA A 94 -10.98 -2.60 14.34
C ALA A 94 -11.69 -3.93 14.07
N PHE A 95 -11.51 -4.51 12.88
CA PHE A 95 -12.07 -5.83 12.58
C PHE A 95 -11.53 -6.90 13.51
N LEU A 96 -10.24 -6.87 13.81
CA LEU A 96 -9.64 -7.81 14.75
C LEU A 96 -10.22 -7.65 16.15
N MET A 97 -10.39 -6.40 16.60
CA MET A 97 -10.99 -6.10 17.91
C MET A 97 -12.44 -6.58 17.99
N LEU A 98 -13.22 -6.38 16.94
CA LEU A 98 -14.60 -6.85 16.90
C LEU A 98 -14.70 -8.37 17.02
N ARG A 99 -13.76 -9.08 16.41
CA ARG A 99 -13.68 -10.55 16.50
C ARG A 99 -13.40 -11.02 17.93
N HIS A 100 -12.76 -10.17 18.74
CA HIS A 100 -12.44 -10.46 20.13
C HIS A 100 -13.43 -9.83 21.13
N GLY A 101 -14.50 -9.19 20.64
CA GLY A 101 -15.53 -8.62 21.50
C GLY A 101 -15.17 -7.31 22.17
N VAL A 102 -14.31 -6.50 21.56
CA VAL A 102 -13.89 -5.21 22.11
C VAL A 102 -14.89 -4.11 21.71
N ASP A 103 -14.96 -3.04 22.52
CA ASP A 103 -15.83 -1.89 22.34
C ASP A 103 -15.64 -1.24 20.96
N THR A 104 -16.77 -0.91 20.31
CA THR A 104 -16.78 -0.37 18.95
C THR A 104 -16.78 1.16 18.88
N HIS A 105 -16.88 1.87 19.98
CA HIS A 105 -16.93 3.35 19.97
C HIS A 105 -15.67 3.99 19.39
N ALA A 106 -14.50 3.47 19.72
CA ALA A 106 -13.24 3.96 19.19
C ALA A 106 -13.13 3.76 17.68
N VAL A 107 -13.77 2.72 17.14
CA VAL A 107 -13.77 2.38 15.72
C VAL A 107 -14.49 3.45 14.90
N SER A 108 -15.64 3.92 15.37
CA SER A 108 -16.44 4.93 14.67
C SER A 108 -15.65 6.22 14.44
N ALA A 109 -14.88 6.66 15.44
CA ALA A 109 -14.06 7.87 15.33
C ALA A 109 -13.01 7.74 14.23
N PHE A 110 -12.36 6.59 14.11
CA PHE A 110 -11.34 6.35 13.08
C PHE A 110 -11.93 6.27 11.67
N VAL A 111 -13.11 5.69 11.53
CA VAL A 111 -13.77 5.54 10.23
C VAL A 111 -14.13 6.90 9.63
N PHE A 112 -14.63 7.83 10.46
CA PHE A 112 -15.04 9.15 9.98
C PHE A 112 -13.88 10.09 9.73
N SER A 113 -12.74 9.88 10.37
CA SER A 113 -11.60 10.78 10.29
C SER A 113 -11.08 10.99 8.86
N PRO A 114 -10.89 9.96 8.02
CA PRO A 114 -10.44 10.17 6.64
C PRO A 114 -11.43 10.95 5.79
N VAL A 115 -12.72 10.71 5.96
CA VAL A 115 -13.78 11.40 5.22
C VAL A 115 -13.77 12.88 5.57
N TYR A 116 -13.63 13.20 6.84
CA TYR A 116 -13.55 14.58 7.32
C TYR A 116 -12.35 15.32 6.74
N ILE A 117 -11.19 14.68 6.71
CA ILE A 117 -9.96 15.26 6.16
C ILE A 117 -10.10 15.55 4.67
N MET A 118 -10.65 14.63 3.91
CA MET A 118 -10.87 14.81 2.47
C MET A 118 -11.85 15.94 2.19
N ARG A 119 -12.86 16.08 3.03
CA ARG A 119 -13.86 17.15 2.93
C ARG A 119 -13.25 18.53 3.12
N ASN A 120 -12.28 18.66 4.03
CA ASN A 120 -11.62 19.93 4.35
C ASN A 120 -10.43 20.25 3.46
N TYR A 121 -10.05 19.35 2.58
CA TYR A 121 -8.85 19.48 1.77
C TYR A 121 -9.01 20.47 0.60
N ARG A 122 -10.19 20.89 0.32
CA ARG A 122 -10.39 21.93 -0.70
C ARG A 122 -9.68 23.24 -0.28
#